data_b88b8df7363a17f08788aa637b5118ab
#
_entry.id   b88b8df7363a17f08788aa637b5118ab
#
_cell.length_a   1.000
_cell.length_b   1.000
_cell.length_c   1.000
_cell.angle_alpha   90.00
_cell.angle_beta   90.00
_cell.angle_gamma   90.00
#
_symmetry.space_group_name_H-M   'P 1'
#
loop_
_entity.id
_entity.type
_entity.pdbx_description
1 polymer ?
#
loop_
_entity_poly.entity_id
_entity_poly.type
_entity_poly.pdbx_seq_one_letter_code
_entity_poly.pdbx_strand_id
1 'polypeptide(L)'
;MQHFTQVIDGIDGSRAELVGYVIDNSPEMDPDRRRPAILIIPGGGYAIGSDRESEPVALQFLAAGYQAFVLKYSCVPSRYPVALLEMTEAMSMIREHADEWHVDAGRVAAIGFSAGGHLAANLTTVSSDAELRDAGYDPAAVRPDALLLCYPVITSGRFAHRGSFDNLLGDGKDDASLLELLSIE
;
A
#
# COMPACT_ATOMS: atom_id res chain seq x y z
N MET A 1 -6.63 10.79 19.93
CA MET A 1 -6.47 9.89 18.79
C MET A 1 -7.36 10.37 17.68
N GLN A 2 -6.83 10.53 16.48
CA GLN A 2 -7.57 10.90 15.28
C GLN A 2 -7.88 9.63 14.47
N HIS A 3 -9.07 9.61 13.87
CA HIS A 3 -9.46 8.61 12.89
C HIS A 3 -10.07 9.36 11.71
N PHE A 4 -9.53 9.16 10.52
CA PHE A 4 -9.96 9.89 9.33
C PHE A 4 -9.82 9.03 8.07
N THR A 5 -10.43 9.48 7.00
CA THR A 5 -10.28 8.89 5.66
C THR A 5 -9.90 9.98 4.67
N GLN A 6 -8.83 9.75 3.92
CA GLN A 6 -8.43 10.53 2.77
C GLN A 6 -8.78 9.75 1.50
N VAL A 7 -9.30 10.44 0.50
CA VAL A 7 -9.64 9.84 -0.79
C VAL A 7 -8.46 9.99 -1.74
N ILE A 8 -8.15 8.93 -2.46
CA ILE A 8 -7.16 8.89 -3.52
C ILE A 8 -7.90 8.60 -4.82
N ASP A 9 -7.86 9.55 -5.76
CA ASP A 9 -8.51 9.39 -7.06
C ASP A 9 -7.62 8.54 -7.98
N GLY A 10 -8.15 7.42 -8.45
CA GLY A 10 -7.48 6.53 -9.40
C GLY A 10 -7.48 7.10 -10.82
N ILE A 11 -6.47 6.74 -11.60
CA ILE A 11 -6.29 7.20 -13.00
C ILE A 11 -7.40 6.74 -13.94
N ASP A 12 -8.17 5.74 -13.56
CA ASP A 12 -9.32 5.21 -14.28
C ASP A 12 -10.67 5.76 -13.78
N GLY A 13 -10.64 6.72 -12.85
CA GLY A 13 -11.81 7.29 -12.20
C GLY A 13 -12.32 6.49 -11.00
N SER A 14 -11.61 5.45 -10.59
CA SER A 14 -11.84 4.76 -9.32
C SER A 14 -11.45 5.64 -8.12
N ARG A 15 -11.81 5.20 -6.92
CA ARG A 15 -11.49 5.92 -5.68
C ARG A 15 -11.02 4.94 -4.62
N ALA A 16 -9.78 5.07 -4.23
CA ALA A 16 -9.21 4.40 -3.08
C ALA A 16 -9.37 5.24 -1.81
N GLU A 17 -9.20 4.62 -0.66
CA GLU A 17 -9.25 5.28 0.64
C GLU A 17 -7.99 4.99 1.45
N LEU A 18 -7.35 6.04 1.97
CA LEU A 18 -6.35 5.94 3.01
C LEU A 18 -7.01 6.22 4.36
N VAL A 19 -7.18 5.19 5.17
CA VAL A 19 -7.79 5.29 6.50
C VAL A 19 -6.68 5.44 7.54
N GLY A 20 -6.64 6.58 8.23
CA GLY A 20 -5.64 6.88 9.26
C GLY A 20 -6.13 6.61 10.67
N TYR A 21 -5.26 5.99 11.47
CA TYR A 21 -5.36 5.80 12.92
C TYR A 21 -4.14 6.46 13.55
N VAL A 22 -4.31 7.66 14.09
CA VAL A 22 -3.20 8.54 14.50
C VAL A 22 -3.29 8.86 15.99
N ILE A 23 -2.23 8.58 16.74
CA ILE A 23 -2.11 8.89 18.14
C ILE A 23 -1.71 10.37 18.27
N ASP A 24 -2.53 11.16 18.95
CA ASP A 24 -2.19 12.55 19.28
C ASP A 24 -1.01 12.61 20.26
N ASN A 25 -0.27 13.70 20.22
CA ASN A 25 0.74 13.99 21.21
C ASN A 25 0.12 14.60 22.47
N SER A 26 0.75 14.39 23.61
CA SER A 26 0.36 14.97 24.88
C SER A 26 1.42 15.97 25.33
N PRO A 27 1.03 17.22 25.66
CA PRO A 27 1.97 18.20 26.23
C PRO A 27 2.61 17.76 27.56
N GLU A 28 1.92 16.87 28.31
CA GLU A 28 2.42 16.31 29.57
C GLU A 28 3.53 15.27 29.33
N MET A 29 3.45 14.51 28.24
CA MET A 29 4.42 13.45 27.92
C MET A 29 5.52 13.95 26.98
N ASP A 30 5.16 14.25 25.74
CA ASP A 30 6.08 14.69 24.67
C ASP A 30 5.25 15.32 23.55
N PRO A 31 5.18 16.66 23.47
CA PRO A 31 4.38 17.36 22.47
C PRO A 31 4.91 17.19 21.04
N ASP A 32 6.21 16.95 20.90
CA ASP A 32 6.89 16.91 19.59
C ASP A 32 7.22 15.48 19.15
N ARG A 33 6.64 14.48 19.81
CA ARG A 33 6.92 13.08 19.54
C ARG A 33 6.59 12.70 18.09
N ARG A 34 7.56 12.10 17.39
CA ARG A 34 7.38 11.46 16.08
C ARG A 34 7.39 9.95 16.23
N ARG A 35 6.44 9.28 15.60
CA ARG A 35 6.27 7.83 15.66
C ARG A 35 6.59 7.20 14.30
N PRO A 36 7.11 5.97 14.26
CA PRO A 36 7.14 5.22 13.01
C PRO A 36 5.71 5.02 12.51
N ALA A 37 5.55 4.94 11.20
CA ALA A 37 4.28 4.64 10.58
C ALA A 37 4.28 3.26 9.91
N ILE A 38 3.10 2.67 9.78
CA ILE A 38 2.86 1.44 9.05
C ILE A 38 1.68 1.62 8.10
N LEU A 39 1.89 1.36 6.80
CA LEU A 39 0.84 1.25 5.81
C LEU A 39 0.45 -0.22 5.67
N ILE A 40 -0.81 -0.52 5.92
CA ILE A 40 -1.40 -1.87 5.85
C ILE A 40 -2.11 -2.02 4.51
N ILE A 41 -1.74 -3.05 3.75
CA ILE A 41 -2.28 -3.35 2.43
C ILE A 41 -2.95 -4.73 2.50
N PRO A 42 -4.28 -4.78 2.67
CA PRO A 42 -5.01 -6.03 2.81
C PRO A 42 -5.00 -6.86 1.53
N GLY A 43 -5.17 -8.17 1.67
CA GLY A 43 -5.35 -9.10 0.56
C GLY A 43 -6.78 -9.10 0.01
N GLY A 44 -7.05 -10.07 -0.84
CA GLY A 44 -8.37 -10.28 -1.46
C GLY A 44 -8.30 -10.56 -2.96
N GLY A 45 -7.10 -10.92 -3.47
CA GLY A 45 -6.91 -11.36 -4.85
C GLY A 45 -7.18 -10.28 -5.90
N TYR A 46 -7.07 -9.01 -5.55
CA TYR A 46 -7.50 -7.86 -6.36
C TYR A 46 -8.99 -7.88 -6.75
N ALA A 47 -9.79 -8.74 -6.10
CA ALA A 47 -11.24 -8.80 -6.28
C ALA A 47 -11.99 -8.01 -5.22
N ILE A 48 -11.48 -8.02 -3.99
CA ILE A 48 -12.02 -7.32 -2.81
C ILE A 48 -10.89 -6.87 -1.89
N GLY A 49 -11.18 -5.99 -0.93
CA GLY A 49 -10.33 -5.75 0.23
C GLY A 49 -10.74 -6.64 1.42
N SER A 50 -9.77 -7.23 2.13
CA SER A 50 -10.02 -8.10 3.29
C SER A 50 -10.12 -7.28 4.57
N ASP A 51 -11.31 -7.16 5.16
CA ASP A 51 -11.52 -6.44 6.42
C ASP A 51 -10.71 -7.03 7.59
N ARG A 52 -10.48 -8.36 7.58
CA ARG A 52 -9.68 -9.05 8.61
C ARG A 52 -8.22 -8.61 8.64
N GLU A 53 -7.71 -8.16 7.52
CA GLU A 53 -6.32 -7.73 7.32
C GLU A 53 -6.20 -6.19 7.32
N SER A 54 -7.25 -5.49 7.70
CA SER A 54 -7.37 -4.03 7.71
C SER A 54 -7.31 -3.47 9.14
N GLU A 55 -8.42 -2.97 9.65
CA GLU A 55 -8.51 -2.34 10.99
C GLU A 55 -7.96 -3.23 12.13
N PRO A 56 -8.26 -4.55 12.21
CA PRO A 56 -7.72 -5.38 13.28
C PRO A 56 -6.19 -5.38 13.35
N VAL A 57 -5.52 -5.32 12.18
CA VAL A 57 -4.06 -5.22 12.09
C VAL A 57 -3.59 -3.83 12.48
N ALA A 58 -4.26 -2.78 12.00
CA ALA A 58 -3.93 -1.39 12.34
C ALA A 58 -3.96 -1.15 13.85
N LEU A 59 -4.96 -1.67 14.55
CA LEU A 59 -5.09 -1.54 16.01
C LEU A 59 -3.94 -2.20 16.78
N GLN A 60 -3.36 -3.30 16.27
CA GLN A 60 -2.20 -3.95 16.90
C GLN A 60 -0.94 -3.08 16.77
N PHE A 61 -0.70 -2.50 15.59
CA PHE A 61 0.42 -1.58 15.40
C PHE A 61 0.24 -0.28 16.18
N LEU A 62 -0.99 0.24 16.24
CA LEU A 62 -1.31 1.40 17.04
C LEU A 62 -1.00 1.16 18.53
N ALA A 63 -1.40 0.00 19.07
CA ALA A 63 -1.08 -0.40 20.45
C ALA A 63 0.43 -0.56 20.68
N ALA A 64 1.19 -0.89 19.64
CA ALA A 64 2.66 -0.96 19.68
C ALA A 64 3.34 0.42 19.51
N GLY A 65 2.57 1.50 19.36
CA GLY A 65 3.07 2.88 19.30
C GLY A 65 3.42 3.38 17.89
N TYR A 66 2.93 2.71 16.85
CA TYR A 66 3.00 3.20 15.47
C TYR A 66 1.83 4.14 15.16
N GLN A 67 1.99 5.03 14.21
CA GLN A 67 0.85 5.56 13.46
C GLN A 67 0.47 4.53 12.40
N ALA A 68 -0.81 4.18 12.31
CA ALA A 68 -1.26 3.11 11.44
C ALA A 68 -2.20 3.64 10.36
N PHE A 69 -1.99 3.16 9.13
CA PHE A 69 -2.79 3.54 7.97
C PHE A 69 -3.22 2.28 7.23
N VAL A 70 -4.44 2.25 6.76
CA VAL A 70 -4.98 1.16 5.93
C VAL A 70 -5.29 1.70 4.55
N LEU A 71 -4.72 1.09 3.52
CA LEU A 71 -5.06 1.38 2.14
C LEU A 71 -6.17 0.46 1.64
N LYS A 72 -7.33 1.02 1.35
CA LYS A 72 -8.39 0.34 0.61
C LYS A 72 -8.24 0.66 -0.86
N TYR A 73 -7.30 -0.03 -1.51
CA TYR A 73 -6.99 0.18 -2.92
C TYR A 73 -8.08 -0.35 -3.83
N SER A 74 -8.14 0.18 -5.05
CA SER A 74 -9.11 -0.22 -6.07
C SER A 74 -8.86 -1.64 -6.56
N CYS A 75 -9.92 -2.44 -6.50
CA CYS A 75 -9.98 -3.80 -7.00
C CYS A 75 -10.73 -3.84 -8.34
N VAL A 76 -11.04 -5.03 -8.87
CA VAL A 76 -11.87 -5.15 -10.08
C VAL A 76 -13.09 -4.23 -10.02
N PRO A 77 -13.43 -3.49 -11.10
CA PRO A 77 -12.93 -3.62 -12.47
C PRO A 77 -11.61 -2.88 -12.76
N SER A 78 -11.02 -2.15 -11.80
CA SER A 78 -9.73 -1.48 -11.97
C SER A 78 -8.61 -2.48 -12.28
N ARG A 79 -7.63 -2.06 -13.08
CA ARG A 79 -6.53 -2.89 -13.56
C ARG A 79 -5.18 -2.24 -13.27
N TYR A 80 -4.12 -3.00 -13.42
CA TYR A 80 -2.77 -2.47 -13.36
C TYR A 80 -2.62 -1.29 -14.36
N PRO A 81 -1.99 -0.18 -13.96
CA PRO A 81 -1.26 0.05 -12.70
C PRO A 81 -2.07 0.79 -11.60
N VAL A 82 -3.41 0.84 -11.64
CA VAL A 82 -4.23 1.69 -10.78
C VAL A 82 -3.88 1.51 -9.29
N ALA A 83 -3.96 0.30 -8.76
CA ALA A 83 -3.66 0.03 -7.35
C ALA A 83 -2.20 0.37 -6.97
N LEU A 84 -1.23 0.20 -7.89
CA LEU A 84 0.15 0.59 -7.68
C LEU A 84 0.28 2.10 -7.46
N LEU A 85 -0.36 2.89 -8.30
CA LEU A 85 -0.32 4.35 -8.20
C LEU A 85 -1.08 4.86 -6.96
N GLU A 86 -2.18 4.21 -6.59
CA GLU A 86 -2.89 4.51 -5.34
C GLU A 86 -2.04 4.21 -4.10
N MET A 87 -1.29 3.11 -4.09
CA MET A 87 -0.34 2.84 -3.00
C MET A 87 0.81 3.84 -2.99
N THR A 88 1.28 4.25 -4.15
CA THR A 88 2.32 5.26 -4.31
C THR A 88 1.87 6.59 -3.70
N GLU A 89 0.67 7.03 -4.04
CA GLU A 89 0.07 8.26 -3.49
C GLU A 89 -0.12 8.15 -1.97
N ALA A 90 -0.60 7.01 -1.46
CA ALA A 90 -0.73 6.79 -0.03
C ALA A 90 0.61 6.94 0.71
N MET A 91 1.71 6.41 0.16
CA MET A 91 3.05 6.57 0.72
C MET A 91 3.52 8.03 0.70
N SER A 92 3.25 8.75 -0.41
CA SER A 92 3.53 10.19 -0.53
C SER A 92 2.79 10.99 0.52
N MET A 93 1.46 10.79 0.62
CA MET A 93 0.60 11.48 1.60
C MET A 93 1.07 11.27 3.04
N ILE A 94 1.46 10.04 3.42
CA ILE A 94 1.96 9.76 4.78
C ILE A 94 3.22 10.58 5.08
N ARG A 95 4.12 10.72 4.11
CA ARG A 95 5.36 11.50 4.27
C ARG A 95 5.10 13.01 4.22
N GLU A 96 4.25 13.48 3.34
CA GLU A 96 3.90 14.89 3.19
C GLU A 96 3.16 15.45 4.41
N HIS A 97 2.27 14.64 5.00
CA HIS A 97 1.54 14.99 6.22
C HIS A 97 2.23 14.54 7.52
N ALA A 98 3.53 14.21 7.47
CA ALA A 98 4.26 13.66 8.60
C ALA A 98 4.20 14.56 9.84
N ASP A 99 4.22 15.88 9.66
CA ASP A 99 4.10 16.85 10.75
C ASP A 99 2.73 16.81 11.40
N GLU A 100 1.68 16.86 10.60
CA GLU A 100 0.28 16.85 11.06
C GLU A 100 -0.08 15.54 11.75
N TRP A 101 0.41 14.41 11.22
CA TRP A 101 0.08 13.08 11.72
C TRP A 101 1.12 12.54 12.72
N HIS A 102 2.04 13.37 13.16
CA HIS A 102 3.10 13.01 14.12
C HIS A 102 3.91 11.77 13.69
N VAL A 103 4.17 11.64 12.39
CA VAL A 103 4.94 10.57 11.77
C VAL A 103 6.42 10.97 11.69
N ASP A 104 7.31 10.02 11.89
CA ASP A 104 8.70 10.11 11.45
C ASP A 104 8.77 9.70 9.97
N ALA A 105 8.91 10.68 9.07
CA ALA A 105 8.89 10.46 7.62
C ALA A 105 10.02 9.53 7.12
N GLY A 106 11.09 9.33 7.89
CA GLY A 106 12.16 8.38 7.59
C GLY A 106 11.92 6.98 8.14
N ARG A 107 10.76 6.71 8.74
CA ARG A 107 10.40 5.40 9.31
C ARG A 107 8.96 5.01 8.96
N VAL A 108 8.68 4.88 7.67
CA VAL A 108 7.38 4.47 7.13
C VAL A 108 7.50 3.06 6.54
N ALA A 109 6.98 2.08 7.25
CA ALA A 109 6.94 0.69 6.80
C ALA A 109 5.67 0.38 6.01
N ALA A 110 5.69 -0.70 5.23
CA ALA A 110 4.50 -1.28 4.62
C ALA A 110 4.37 -2.76 5.03
N ILE A 111 3.14 -3.20 5.29
CA ILE A 111 2.80 -4.61 5.49
C ILE A 111 1.70 -5.02 4.52
N GLY A 112 1.97 -6.04 3.71
CA GLY A 112 1.02 -6.51 2.71
C GLY A 112 0.67 -7.99 2.88
N PHE A 113 -0.60 -8.31 2.67
CA PHE A 113 -1.17 -9.65 2.80
C PHE A 113 -1.60 -10.18 1.44
N SER A 114 -1.19 -11.39 1.07
CA SER A 114 -1.64 -12.05 -0.18
C SER A 114 -1.44 -11.14 -1.41
N ALA A 115 -2.52 -10.75 -2.09
CA ALA A 115 -2.48 -9.79 -3.20
C ALA A 115 -2.00 -8.39 -2.77
N GLY A 116 -2.31 -7.94 -1.55
CA GLY A 116 -1.74 -6.72 -0.97
C GLY A 116 -0.24 -6.85 -0.71
N GLY A 117 0.24 -8.05 -0.40
CA GLY A 117 1.67 -8.36 -0.33
C GLY A 117 2.35 -8.26 -1.69
N HIS A 118 1.68 -8.71 -2.76
CA HIS A 118 2.15 -8.50 -4.14
C HIS A 118 2.25 -7.01 -4.47
N LEU A 119 1.19 -6.24 -4.18
CA LEU A 119 1.17 -4.80 -4.42
C LEU A 119 2.30 -4.09 -3.69
N ALA A 120 2.51 -4.40 -2.41
CA ALA A 120 3.58 -3.83 -1.60
C ALA A 120 4.98 -4.19 -2.14
N ALA A 121 5.18 -5.44 -2.54
CA ALA A 121 6.44 -5.87 -3.14
C ALA A 121 6.66 -5.24 -4.52
N ASN A 122 5.62 -5.11 -5.35
CA ASN A 122 5.71 -4.47 -6.66
C ASN A 122 6.19 -3.01 -6.56
N LEU A 123 5.68 -2.22 -5.60
CA LEU A 123 6.17 -0.86 -5.35
C LEU A 123 7.65 -0.82 -4.96
N THR A 124 8.19 -1.86 -4.33
CA THR A 124 9.57 -1.89 -3.85
C THR A 124 10.58 -2.38 -4.89
N THR A 125 10.13 -2.99 -5.98
CA THR A 125 10.99 -3.50 -7.04
C THR A 125 11.31 -2.45 -8.08
N VAL A 126 12.45 -2.60 -8.76
CA VAL A 126 12.83 -1.69 -9.86
C VAL A 126 11.94 -1.84 -11.10
N SER A 127 11.18 -2.92 -11.20
CA SER A 127 10.25 -3.15 -12.32
C SER A 127 9.12 -2.12 -12.37
N SER A 128 8.72 -1.52 -11.24
CA SER A 128 7.71 -0.47 -11.18
C SER A 128 8.23 0.94 -11.46
N ASP A 129 9.54 1.14 -11.57
CA ASP A 129 10.15 2.47 -11.65
C ASP A 129 9.70 3.30 -12.86
N ALA A 130 9.42 2.65 -13.97
CA ALA A 130 8.98 3.34 -15.19
C ALA A 130 7.59 3.95 -14.98
N GLU A 131 6.63 3.16 -14.50
CA GLU A 131 5.26 3.58 -14.21
C GLU A 131 5.23 4.71 -13.17
N LEU A 132 6.08 4.61 -12.14
CA LEU A 132 6.14 5.63 -11.09
C LEU A 132 6.65 6.96 -11.65
N ARG A 133 7.73 6.94 -12.47
CA ARG A 133 8.26 8.16 -13.12
C ARG A 133 7.30 8.77 -14.12
N ASP A 134 6.64 7.94 -14.91
CA ASP A 134 5.64 8.38 -15.90
C ASP A 134 4.43 9.04 -15.21
N ALA A 135 4.09 8.58 -13.99
CA ALA A 135 3.09 9.19 -13.14
C ALA A 135 3.59 10.41 -12.34
N GLY A 136 4.88 10.77 -12.46
CA GLY A 136 5.47 11.96 -11.85
C GLY A 136 6.08 11.74 -10.45
N TYR A 137 6.22 10.50 -10.00
CA TYR A 137 6.83 10.19 -8.70
C TYR A 137 8.32 9.88 -8.81
N ASP A 138 9.08 10.24 -7.77
CA ASP A 138 10.41 9.70 -7.54
C ASP A 138 10.29 8.34 -6.84
N PRO A 139 10.68 7.22 -7.47
CA PRO A 139 10.59 5.90 -6.86
C PRO A 139 11.29 5.79 -5.50
N ALA A 140 12.39 6.50 -5.31
CA ALA A 140 13.13 6.47 -4.04
C ALA A 140 12.36 7.16 -2.91
N ALA A 141 11.58 8.19 -3.21
CA ALA A 141 10.81 8.94 -2.21
C ALA A 141 9.55 8.21 -1.74
N VAL A 142 8.97 7.36 -2.58
CA VAL A 142 7.68 6.70 -2.30
C VAL A 142 7.82 5.26 -1.79
N ARG A 143 9.02 4.67 -1.85
CA ARG A 143 9.25 3.33 -1.30
C ARG A 143 9.18 3.32 0.22
N PRO A 144 8.63 2.24 0.83
CA PRO A 144 8.68 2.08 2.28
C PRO A 144 10.12 1.85 2.77
N ASP A 145 10.41 2.30 4.00
CA ASP A 145 11.71 2.09 4.66
C ASP A 145 11.89 0.64 5.15
N ALA A 146 10.78 -0.08 5.34
CA ALA A 146 10.74 -1.50 5.65
C ALA A 146 9.51 -2.16 5.03
N LEU A 147 9.66 -3.42 4.60
CA LEU A 147 8.59 -4.19 3.97
C LEU A 147 8.36 -5.49 4.73
N LEU A 148 7.11 -5.76 5.10
CA LEU A 148 6.65 -7.00 5.69
C LEU A 148 5.69 -7.69 4.73
N LEU A 149 5.97 -8.92 4.37
CA LEU A 149 5.16 -9.71 3.43
C LEU A 149 4.53 -10.91 4.14
N CYS A 150 3.21 -10.94 4.18
CA CYS A 150 2.43 -12.03 4.76
C CYS A 150 1.81 -12.86 3.64
N TYR A 151 2.27 -14.11 3.47
CA TYR A 151 1.82 -15.05 2.42
C TYR A 151 1.55 -14.37 1.06
N PRO A 152 2.52 -13.58 0.55
CA PRO A 152 2.28 -12.75 -0.63
C PRO A 152 2.08 -13.60 -1.88
N VAL A 153 1.31 -13.07 -2.83
CA VAL A 153 1.38 -13.53 -4.22
C VAL A 153 2.71 -13.01 -4.78
N ILE A 154 3.56 -13.89 -5.30
CA ILE A 154 4.92 -13.52 -5.77
C ILE A 154 5.08 -13.80 -7.25
N THR A 155 4.82 -15.04 -7.68
CA THR A 155 5.12 -15.52 -9.02
C THR A 155 3.90 -15.50 -9.93
N SER A 156 4.10 -15.16 -11.18
CA SER A 156 3.16 -15.39 -12.28
C SER A 156 3.33 -16.78 -12.93
N GLY A 157 4.36 -17.52 -12.53
CA GLY A 157 4.77 -18.80 -13.10
C GLY A 157 3.93 -19.99 -12.65
N ARG A 158 4.58 -21.17 -12.57
CA ARG A 158 3.91 -22.46 -12.29
C ARG A 158 3.09 -22.48 -10.99
N PHE A 159 3.52 -21.74 -9.98
CA PHE A 159 2.89 -21.72 -8.65
C PHE A 159 2.06 -20.45 -8.42
N ALA A 160 1.72 -19.74 -9.49
CA ALA A 160 0.94 -18.51 -9.42
C ALA A 160 -0.43 -18.71 -8.78
N HIS A 161 -0.86 -17.74 -7.99
CA HIS A 161 -2.27 -17.57 -7.68
C HIS A 161 -2.94 -16.85 -8.87
N ARG A 162 -3.26 -17.62 -9.95
CA ARG A 162 -3.74 -17.08 -11.24
C ARG A 162 -4.89 -16.10 -11.10
N GLY A 163 -5.87 -16.40 -10.20
CA GLY A 163 -7.00 -15.51 -9.98
C GLY A 163 -6.61 -14.08 -9.59
N SER A 164 -5.50 -13.89 -8.85
CA SER A 164 -4.99 -12.54 -8.55
C SER A 164 -4.48 -11.83 -9.81
N PHE A 165 -3.72 -12.52 -10.66
CA PHE A 165 -3.23 -11.94 -11.92
C PHE A 165 -4.38 -11.70 -12.91
N ASP A 166 -5.35 -12.61 -13.00
CA ASP A 166 -6.53 -12.43 -13.84
C ASP A 166 -7.34 -11.18 -13.44
N ASN A 167 -7.50 -10.96 -12.14
CA ASN A 167 -8.17 -9.76 -11.61
C ASN A 167 -7.33 -8.49 -11.82
N LEU A 168 -6.02 -8.56 -11.61
CA LEU A 168 -5.12 -7.41 -11.76
C LEU A 168 -5.00 -6.96 -13.21
N LEU A 169 -4.92 -7.90 -14.15
CA LEU A 169 -4.61 -7.64 -15.56
C LEU A 169 -5.84 -7.61 -16.48
N GLY A 170 -6.94 -8.26 -16.09
CA GLY A 170 -8.14 -8.33 -16.94
C GLY A 170 -7.86 -8.92 -18.32
N ASP A 171 -8.10 -8.16 -19.38
CA ASP A 171 -7.86 -8.62 -20.76
C ASP A 171 -6.37 -8.84 -21.07
N GLY A 172 -5.47 -8.22 -20.30
CA GLY A 172 -4.01 -8.40 -20.39
C GLY A 172 -3.47 -9.62 -19.64
N LYS A 173 -4.31 -10.46 -19.04
CA LYS A 173 -3.93 -11.58 -18.16
C LYS A 173 -3.05 -12.66 -18.82
N ASP A 174 -3.02 -12.72 -20.13
CA ASP A 174 -2.20 -13.64 -20.92
C ASP A 174 -1.02 -12.94 -21.61
N ASP A 175 -0.79 -11.65 -21.35
CA ASP A 175 0.38 -10.92 -21.83
C ASP A 175 1.62 -11.35 -21.04
N ALA A 176 2.53 -12.03 -21.72
CA ALA A 176 3.74 -12.58 -21.11
C ALA A 176 4.64 -11.49 -20.54
N SER A 177 4.69 -10.30 -21.18
CA SER A 177 5.52 -9.18 -20.73
C SER A 177 4.99 -8.58 -19.43
N LEU A 178 3.66 -8.43 -19.32
CA LEU A 178 3.04 -7.97 -18.06
C LEU A 178 3.18 -9.01 -16.94
N LEU A 179 3.04 -10.28 -17.26
CA LEU A 179 3.20 -11.36 -16.28
C LEU A 179 4.65 -11.42 -15.77
N GLU A 180 5.64 -11.22 -16.64
CA GLU A 180 7.05 -11.16 -16.27
C GLU A 180 7.34 -9.92 -15.43
N LEU A 181 6.86 -8.74 -15.85
CA LEU A 181 7.00 -7.47 -15.14
C LEU A 181 6.48 -7.54 -13.70
N LEU A 182 5.37 -8.23 -13.51
CA LEU A 182 4.67 -8.33 -12.23
C LEU A 182 5.03 -9.59 -11.42
N SER A 183 5.91 -10.45 -11.93
CA SER A 183 6.49 -11.54 -11.16
C SER A 183 7.66 -11.02 -10.33
N ILE A 184 7.57 -11.18 -9.02
CA ILE A 184 8.51 -10.59 -8.06
C ILE A 184 9.47 -11.70 -7.56
N GLU A 185 10.03 -12.47 -8.49
CA GLU A 185 10.99 -13.54 -8.23
C GLU A 185 12.43 -13.03 -8.21
#